data_6471dd96703ac0ad05a6bb03c2931b97
#
_entry.id   6471dd96703ac0ad05a6bb03c2931b97
#
_cell.length_a   1.000
_cell.length_b   1.000
_cell.length_c   1.000
_cell.angle_alpha   90.00
_cell.angle_beta   90.00
_cell.angle_gamma   90.00
#
_symmetry.space_group_name_H-M   'P 1'
#
loop_
_entity.id
_entity.type
_entity.pdbx_description
1 polymer ?
#
loop_
_entity_poly.entity_id
_entity_poly.type
_entity_poly.pdbx_seq_one_letter_code
_entity_poly.pdbx_strand_id
1 'polypeptide(L)'
;MALLNQVRASTTVPYEGYVEARGRIGLPDVPRAGRVVALLGETTRMRAYVAGPERWRVDELTPIGERDLYHEPWGTTLWDSGERRAVSTVGEAAVRFARPADLLPPELGRRVAAAAEPGEARRLPPRRVAGVEAVGLRITPRSPETTVGRVDLWADPRSGLPLRVELTARGAATPILTAAFLDLRRRAPAPDLLRFYPPDDAEVQTDPSPDLAREIDRFSPFVLPDLLAGQPRRTRVARAASTYGR
;
A
#
# COMPACT_ATOMS: atom_id res chain seq x y z
N MET A 1 14.75 16.99 -7.42
CA MET A 1 15.38 16.35 -6.23
C MET A 1 14.67 16.72 -4.93
N ALA A 2 14.43 18.01 -4.62
CA ALA A 2 13.78 18.40 -3.36
C ALA A 2 12.42 17.71 -3.08
N LEU A 3 11.49 17.74 -4.05
CA LEU A 3 10.17 17.10 -3.89
C LEU A 3 10.25 15.59 -3.65
N LEU A 4 11.13 14.88 -4.36
CA LEU A 4 11.31 13.44 -4.17
C LEU A 4 11.75 13.11 -2.73
N ASN A 5 12.66 13.91 -2.18
CA ASN A 5 13.11 13.77 -0.79
C ASN A 5 12.00 14.14 0.22
N GLN A 6 11.19 15.17 -0.07
CA GLN A 6 10.02 15.48 0.74
C GLN A 6 9.01 14.35 0.76
N VAL A 7 8.73 13.73 -0.40
CA VAL A 7 7.86 12.54 -0.47
C VAL A 7 8.40 11.40 0.39
N ARG A 8 9.71 11.10 0.30
CA ARG A 8 10.35 10.08 1.14
C ARG A 8 10.22 10.37 2.64
N ALA A 9 10.35 11.64 3.02
CA ALA A 9 10.28 12.09 4.42
C ALA A 9 8.86 12.20 4.97
N SER A 10 7.81 12.06 4.16
CA SER A 10 6.41 12.29 4.56
C SER A 10 5.78 11.16 5.40
N THR A 11 6.56 10.24 5.94
CA THR A 11 6.09 9.05 6.68
C THR A 11 5.31 9.39 7.96
N THR A 12 5.65 10.49 8.60
CA THR A 12 5.05 10.91 9.88
C THR A 12 3.95 11.96 9.73
N VAL A 13 3.59 12.33 8.49
CA VAL A 13 2.55 13.33 8.23
C VAL A 13 1.19 12.74 8.53
N PRO A 14 0.44 13.26 9.53
CA PRO A 14 -0.88 12.74 9.85
C PRO A 14 -1.94 13.26 8.88
N TYR A 15 -2.98 12.43 8.66
CA TYR A 15 -4.11 12.83 7.82
C TYR A 15 -5.35 11.97 8.08
N GLU A 16 -6.50 12.53 7.71
CA GLU A 16 -7.75 11.82 7.48
C GLU A 16 -8.16 12.05 6.03
N GLY A 17 -8.71 11.04 5.34
CA GLY A 17 -9.12 11.26 3.96
C GLY A 17 -10.00 10.17 3.38
N TYR A 18 -10.68 10.55 2.29
CA TYR A 18 -11.41 9.63 1.43
C TYR A 18 -10.64 9.41 0.15
N VAL A 19 -10.36 8.15 -0.15
CA VAL A 19 -9.48 7.71 -1.25
C VAL A 19 -10.24 6.82 -2.20
N GLU A 20 -10.01 7.01 -3.48
CA GLU A 20 -10.41 6.07 -4.52
C GLU A 20 -9.14 5.55 -5.23
N ALA A 21 -9.01 4.22 -5.26
CA ALA A 21 -8.01 3.53 -6.05
C ALA A 21 -8.71 2.76 -7.18
N ARG A 22 -8.21 2.89 -8.40
CA ARG A 22 -8.73 2.22 -9.61
C ARG A 22 -7.63 1.37 -10.21
N GLY A 23 -7.76 0.07 -10.07
CA GLY A 23 -6.91 -0.92 -10.72
C GLY A 23 -7.49 -1.38 -12.06
N ARG A 24 -6.59 -1.69 -13.00
CA ARG A 24 -6.89 -2.29 -14.31
C ARG A 24 -5.89 -3.39 -14.64
N ILE A 25 -5.34 -4.00 -13.61
CA ILE A 25 -4.37 -5.09 -13.78
C ILE A 25 -5.18 -6.37 -13.86
N GLY A 26 -5.24 -6.98 -15.03
CA GLY A 26 -5.83 -8.28 -15.23
C GLY A 26 -4.91 -9.35 -14.64
N LEU A 27 -5.27 -9.88 -13.50
CA LEU A 27 -4.63 -11.04 -12.91
C LEU A 27 -5.49 -12.28 -13.18
N PRO A 28 -4.87 -13.46 -13.40
CA PRO A 28 -5.62 -14.71 -13.46
C PRO A 28 -6.33 -14.95 -12.12
N ASP A 29 -7.43 -15.69 -12.17
CA ASP A 29 -8.08 -16.16 -10.95
C ASP A 29 -7.15 -17.13 -10.22
N VAL A 30 -6.66 -16.68 -9.07
CA VAL A 30 -5.77 -17.48 -8.22
C VAL A 30 -6.54 -17.88 -6.97
N PRO A 31 -6.71 -19.18 -6.70
CA PRO A 31 -7.38 -19.65 -5.49
C PRO A 31 -6.81 -18.97 -4.23
N ARG A 32 -7.69 -18.47 -3.37
CA ARG A 32 -7.36 -17.73 -2.13
C ARG A 32 -6.76 -16.33 -2.32
N ALA A 33 -6.52 -15.87 -3.56
CA ALA A 33 -6.02 -14.52 -3.87
C ALA A 33 -7.07 -13.60 -4.51
N GLY A 34 -8.35 -14.00 -4.57
CA GLY A 34 -9.43 -13.22 -5.20
C GLY A 34 -9.53 -11.78 -4.70
N ARG A 35 -9.27 -11.53 -3.42
CA ARG A 35 -9.24 -10.16 -2.85
C ARG A 35 -8.09 -9.32 -3.43
N VAL A 36 -6.92 -9.91 -3.65
CA VAL A 36 -5.78 -9.21 -4.27
C VAL A 36 -6.07 -8.93 -5.75
N VAL A 37 -6.71 -9.88 -6.42
CA VAL A 37 -7.15 -9.73 -7.82
C VAL A 37 -8.13 -8.55 -7.93
N ALA A 38 -9.16 -8.52 -7.09
CA ALA A 38 -10.13 -7.42 -7.04
C ALA A 38 -9.45 -6.08 -6.72
N LEU A 39 -8.57 -6.04 -5.72
CA LEU A 39 -7.85 -4.83 -5.29
C LEU A 39 -7.03 -4.20 -6.42
N LEU A 40 -6.43 -5.00 -7.29
CA LEU A 40 -5.61 -4.56 -8.41
C LEU A 40 -6.38 -4.41 -9.73
N GLY A 41 -7.56 -5.02 -9.86
CA GLY A 41 -8.37 -5.04 -11.08
C GLY A 41 -9.61 -4.14 -11.05
N GLU A 42 -10.04 -3.70 -9.88
CA GLU A 42 -11.31 -2.99 -9.70
C GLU A 42 -11.13 -1.61 -9.05
N THR A 43 -12.25 -0.98 -8.74
CA THR A 43 -12.28 0.28 -7.99
C THR A 43 -12.47 0.01 -6.51
N THR A 44 -11.50 0.40 -5.69
CA THR A 44 -11.53 0.32 -4.23
C THR A 44 -11.75 1.71 -3.66
N ARG A 45 -12.72 1.88 -2.77
CA ARG A 45 -13.00 3.12 -2.03
C ARG A 45 -12.67 2.92 -0.57
N MET A 46 -11.98 3.89 0.01
CA MET A 46 -11.43 3.78 1.36
C MET A 46 -11.58 5.08 2.14
N ARG A 47 -11.82 4.96 3.45
CA ARG A 47 -11.53 6.02 4.41
C ARG A 47 -10.20 5.71 5.08
N ALA A 48 -9.34 6.70 5.20
CA ALA A 48 -8.03 6.53 5.84
C ALA A 48 -7.88 7.50 7.00
N TYR A 49 -7.42 6.99 8.13
CA TYR A 49 -7.14 7.71 9.36
C TYR A 49 -5.71 7.36 9.78
N VAL A 50 -4.78 8.29 9.62
CA VAL A 50 -3.35 8.01 9.82
C VAL A 50 -2.77 9.03 10.79
N ALA A 51 -2.31 8.56 11.95
CA ALA A 51 -1.55 9.37 12.90
C ALA A 51 -0.03 9.30 12.65
N GLY A 52 0.42 8.21 12.02
CA GLY A 52 1.80 7.93 11.70
C GLY A 52 1.99 6.49 11.22
N PRO A 53 3.24 6.03 11.05
CA PRO A 53 3.53 4.72 10.50
C PRO A 53 3.06 3.56 11.39
N GLU A 54 3.03 3.76 12.70
CA GLU A 54 2.71 2.70 13.67
C GLU A 54 1.25 2.71 14.14
N ARG A 55 0.47 3.74 13.73
CA ARG A 55 -0.93 3.83 14.17
C ARG A 55 -1.79 4.46 13.09
N TRP A 56 -2.61 3.61 12.49
CA TRP A 56 -3.53 4.01 11.44
C TRP A 56 -4.72 3.04 11.32
N ARG A 57 -5.78 3.52 10.67
CA ARG A 57 -6.95 2.74 10.29
C ARG A 57 -7.30 3.03 8.84
N VAL A 58 -7.69 1.98 8.11
CA VAL A 58 -8.21 2.08 6.74
C VAL A 58 -9.47 1.25 6.62
N ASP A 59 -10.58 1.90 6.28
CA ASP A 59 -11.87 1.26 6.06
C ASP A 59 -12.07 1.07 4.56
N GLU A 60 -12.17 -0.15 4.10
CA GLU A 60 -12.58 -0.51 2.75
C GLU A 60 -14.11 -0.53 2.68
N LEU A 61 -14.68 0.32 1.82
CA LEU A 61 -16.13 0.37 1.61
C LEU A 61 -16.54 -0.68 0.60
N THR A 62 -17.36 -1.62 1.00
CA THR A 62 -17.90 -2.70 0.16
C THR A 62 -19.40 -2.53 -0.07
N PRO A 63 -20.01 -3.19 -1.07
CA PRO A 63 -21.45 -3.11 -1.31
C PRO A 63 -22.31 -3.60 -0.14
N ILE A 64 -21.77 -4.47 0.73
CA ILE A 64 -22.50 -5.13 1.82
C ILE A 64 -22.03 -4.71 3.21
N GLY A 65 -21.12 -3.74 3.33
CA GLY A 65 -20.59 -3.27 4.61
C GLY A 65 -19.22 -2.64 4.49
N GLU A 66 -18.47 -2.68 5.57
CA GLU A 66 -17.11 -2.14 5.66
C GLU A 66 -16.15 -3.22 6.16
N ARG A 67 -14.90 -3.14 5.69
CA ARG A 67 -13.78 -3.90 6.22
C ARG A 67 -12.74 -2.95 6.72
N ASP A 68 -12.56 -2.92 8.02
CA ASP A 68 -11.72 -1.95 8.69
C ASP A 68 -10.41 -2.62 9.10
N LEU A 69 -9.30 -2.10 8.62
CA LEU A 69 -7.97 -2.55 9.00
C LEU A 69 -7.36 -1.55 9.97
N TYR A 70 -7.21 -1.96 11.21
CA TYR A 70 -6.51 -1.24 12.26
C TYR A 70 -5.06 -1.70 12.31
N HIS A 71 -4.14 -0.78 12.43
CA HIS A 71 -2.72 -1.06 12.67
C HIS A 71 -2.26 -0.37 13.95
N GLU A 72 -1.66 -1.14 14.81
CA GLU A 72 -1.08 -0.73 16.08
C GLU A 72 0.34 -1.32 16.23
N PRO A 73 1.19 -0.82 17.13
CA PRO A 73 2.58 -1.29 17.26
C PRO A 73 2.74 -2.80 17.49
N TRP A 74 1.72 -3.45 18.01
CA TRP A 74 1.73 -4.90 18.28
C TRP A 74 1.29 -5.75 17.08
N GLY A 75 0.62 -5.17 16.08
CA GLY A 75 0.09 -5.90 14.92
C GLY A 75 -1.08 -5.21 14.23
N THR A 76 -1.92 -5.99 13.58
CA THR A 76 -3.09 -5.51 12.84
C THR A 76 -4.36 -6.24 13.25
N THR A 77 -5.50 -5.54 13.24
CA THR A 77 -6.83 -6.15 13.37
C THR A 77 -7.66 -5.84 12.15
N LEU A 78 -8.15 -6.87 11.47
CA LEU A 78 -9.13 -6.76 10.40
C LEU A 78 -10.51 -7.03 10.97
N TRP A 79 -11.40 -6.06 10.90
CA TRP A 79 -12.81 -6.18 11.21
C TRP A 79 -13.63 -6.26 9.93
N ASP A 80 -14.44 -7.29 9.78
CA ASP A 80 -15.45 -7.43 8.71
C ASP A 80 -16.83 -7.21 9.32
N SER A 81 -17.48 -6.10 8.99
CA SER A 81 -18.77 -5.73 9.56
C SER A 81 -19.92 -6.61 9.02
N GLY A 82 -19.78 -7.15 7.83
CA GLY A 82 -20.76 -8.06 7.22
C GLY A 82 -20.74 -9.45 7.86
N GLU A 83 -19.56 -9.95 8.19
CA GLU A 83 -19.36 -11.24 8.84
C GLU A 83 -19.36 -11.12 10.38
N ARG A 84 -19.35 -9.90 10.93
CA ARG A 84 -19.20 -9.58 12.36
C ARG A 84 -18.00 -10.27 12.99
N ARG A 85 -16.91 -10.32 12.26
CA ARG A 85 -15.69 -11.05 12.60
C ARG A 85 -14.49 -10.14 12.64
N ALA A 86 -13.70 -10.27 13.70
CA ALA A 86 -12.41 -9.61 13.83
C ALA A 86 -11.28 -10.64 13.83
N VAL A 87 -10.25 -10.41 13.01
CA VAL A 87 -9.04 -11.23 13.02
C VAL A 87 -7.86 -10.34 13.39
N SER A 88 -7.31 -10.58 14.57
CA SER A 88 -6.10 -9.90 15.04
C SER A 88 -4.87 -10.70 14.66
N THR A 89 -3.87 -10.05 14.08
CA THR A 89 -2.60 -10.65 13.67
C THR A 89 -1.47 -9.99 14.42
N VAL A 90 -0.72 -10.75 15.20
CA VAL A 90 0.40 -10.24 15.99
C VAL A 90 1.66 -10.16 15.14
N GLY A 91 2.34 -9.01 15.20
CA GLY A 91 3.52 -8.71 14.38
C GLY A 91 3.17 -8.42 12.92
N GLU A 92 4.20 -8.28 12.10
CA GLU A 92 4.06 -8.07 10.66
C GLU A 92 4.91 -9.08 9.90
N ALA A 93 4.31 -9.76 8.93
CA ALA A 93 5.02 -10.69 8.06
C ALA A 93 5.99 -9.94 7.14
N ALA A 94 7.18 -10.50 6.91
CA ALA A 94 8.15 -9.95 5.98
C ALA A 94 7.59 -9.89 4.54
N VAL A 95 6.76 -10.88 4.18
CA VAL A 95 6.05 -10.94 2.90
C VAL A 95 4.58 -11.28 3.15
N ARG A 96 3.69 -10.48 2.63
CA ARG A 96 2.26 -10.62 2.75
C ARG A 96 1.53 -10.23 1.47
N PHE A 97 0.28 -10.59 1.35
CA PHE A 97 -0.59 -10.08 0.29
C PHE A 97 -0.84 -8.58 0.41
N ALA A 98 -1.10 -7.94 -0.74
CA ALA A 98 -1.52 -6.55 -0.78
C ALA A 98 -2.83 -6.34 0.00
N ARG A 99 -2.92 -5.22 0.70
CA ARG A 99 -4.08 -4.77 1.48
C ARG A 99 -4.59 -3.45 0.90
N PRO A 100 -5.84 -3.05 1.17
CA PRO A 100 -6.37 -1.73 0.77
C PRO A 100 -5.46 -0.57 1.17
N ALA A 101 -4.87 -0.61 2.37
CA ALA A 101 -3.94 0.40 2.86
C ALA A 101 -2.71 0.60 1.95
N ASP A 102 -2.27 -0.45 1.23
CA ASP A 102 -1.14 -0.36 0.30
C ASP A 102 -1.45 0.48 -0.95
N LEU A 103 -2.74 0.69 -1.26
CA LEU A 103 -3.21 1.51 -2.37
C LEU A 103 -3.40 2.99 -2.00
N LEU A 104 -3.19 3.38 -0.76
CA LEU A 104 -3.23 4.79 -0.37
C LEU A 104 -2.17 5.58 -1.15
N PRO A 105 -2.49 6.78 -1.67
CA PRO A 105 -1.53 7.59 -2.40
C PRO A 105 -0.22 7.82 -1.65
N PRO A 106 -0.20 8.08 -0.31
CA PRO A 106 1.04 8.22 0.44
C PRO A 106 1.88 6.94 0.44
N GLU A 107 1.28 5.76 0.59
CA GLU A 107 2.00 4.49 0.59
C GLU A 107 2.62 4.17 -0.78
N LEU A 108 1.82 4.27 -1.85
CA LEU A 108 2.29 4.08 -3.22
C LEU A 108 3.38 5.10 -3.59
N GLY A 109 3.15 6.38 -3.28
CA GLY A 109 4.07 7.45 -3.61
C GLY A 109 5.42 7.31 -2.91
N ARG A 110 5.44 6.94 -1.62
CA ARG A 110 6.68 6.69 -0.87
C ARG A 110 7.45 5.49 -1.39
N ARG A 111 6.75 4.37 -1.71
CA ARG A 111 7.40 3.17 -2.29
C ARG A 111 8.06 3.49 -3.62
N VAL A 112 7.36 4.20 -4.51
CA VAL A 112 7.92 4.63 -5.80
C VAL A 112 9.07 5.60 -5.60
N ALA A 113 8.92 6.57 -4.72
CA ALA A 113 9.99 7.53 -4.42
C ALA A 113 11.23 6.86 -3.82
N ALA A 114 11.05 5.84 -2.97
CA ALA A 114 12.16 5.08 -2.39
C ALA A 114 12.93 4.28 -3.45
N ALA A 115 12.22 3.70 -4.43
CA ALA A 115 12.81 2.92 -5.51
C ALA A 115 13.44 3.77 -6.62
N ALA A 116 13.10 5.06 -6.72
CA ALA A 116 13.58 5.94 -7.79
C ALA A 116 15.08 6.24 -7.67
N GLU A 117 15.79 6.09 -8.78
CA GLU A 117 17.21 6.41 -8.89
C GLU A 117 17.45 7.89 -9.28
N PRO A 118 18.66 8.43 -9.05
CA PRO A 118 19.02 9.76 -9.48
C PRO A 118 18.83 9.96 -10.99
N GLY A 119 18.14 11.04 -11.38
CA GLY A 119 17.89 11.36 -12.80
C GLY A 119 16.67 10.70 -13.44
N GLU A 120 15.94 9.82 -12.70
CA GLU A 120 14.67 9.25 -13.19
C GLU A 120 13.48 10.19 -12.99
N ALA A 121 13.60 11.15 -12.08
CA ALA A 121 12.52 12.05 -11.71
C ALA A 121 12.57 13.39 -12.45
N ARG A 122 11.42 13.83 -12.98
CA ARG A 122 11.23 15.16 -13.61
C ARG A 122 9.94 15.83 -13.11
N ARG A 123 9.89 17.14 -13.14
CA ARG A 123 8.68 17.90 -12.75
C ARG A 123 7.55 17.70 -13.77
N LEU A 124 6.33 17.68 -13.24
CA LEU A 124 5.09 17.79 -14.00
C LEU A 124 4.36 19.10 -13.65
N PRO A 125 3.42 19.54 -14.49
CA PRO A 125 2.51 20.63 -14.16
C PRO A 125 1.79 20.35 -12.85
N PRO A 126 1.49 21.40 -12.05
CA PRO A 126 0.70 21.25 -10.83
C PRO A 126 -0.73 20.78 -11.15
N ARG A 127 -1.37 20.19 -10.16
CA ARG A 127 -2.75 19.70 -10.28
C ARG A 127 -3.49 19.90 -8.96
N ARG A 128 -4.75 20.31 -9.02
CA ARG A 128 -5.58 20.37 -7.83
C ARG A 128 -6.10 18.98 -7.47
N VAL A 129 -5.82 18.52 -6.25
CA VAL A 129 -6.23 17.20 -5.70
C VAL A 129 -6.79 17.42 -4.31
N ALA A 130 -8.03 16.98 -4.07
CA ALA A 130 -8.72 17.15 -2.78
C ALA A 130 -8.60 18.58 -2.21
N GLY A 131 -8.78 19.59 -3.07
CA GLY A 131 -8.69 21.00 -2.67
C GLY A 131 -7.28 21.58 -2.54
N VAL A 132 -6.22 20.76 -2.66
CA VAL A 132 -4.82 21.18 -2.54
C VAL A 132 -4.21 21.39 -3.93
N GLU A 133 -3.50 22.51 -4.12
CA GLU A 133 -2.67 22.74 -5.31
C GLU A 133 -1.38 21.93 -5.17
N ALA A 134 -1.39 20.71 -5.74
CA ALA A 134 -0.31 19.73 -5.60
C ALA A 134 0.76 19.91 -6.66
N VAL A 135 2.03 19.75 -6.28
CA VAL A 135 3.17 19.77 -7.22
C VAL A 135 3.38 18.38 -7.82
N GLY A 136 3.63 18.35 -9.14
CA GLY A 136 3.74 17.11 -9.90
C GLY A 136 5.17 16.64 -10.08
N LEU A 137 5.34 15.31 -10.08
CA LEU A 137 6.58 14.61 -10.35
C LEU A 137 6.31 13.38 -11.21
N ARG A 138 7.07 13.19 -12.28
CA ARG A 138 7.11 11.96 -13.06
C ARG A 138 8.40 11.21 -12.78
N ILE A 139 8.28 9.93 -12.47
CA ILE A 139 9.38 8.99 -12.33
C ILE A 139 9.32 8.02 -13.50
N THR A 140 10.42 7.89 -14.24
CA THR A 140 10.56 6.98 -15.37
C THR A 140 11.70 6.03 -15.09
N PRO A 141 11.41 4.79 -14.62
CA PRO A 141 12.43 3.81 -14.30
C PRO A 141 13.27 3.45 -15.54
N ARG A 142 14.59 3.36 -15.37
CA ARG A 142 15.53 2.98 -16.43
C ARG A 142 15.76 1.48 -16.51
N SER A 143 15.54 0.75 -15.41
CA SER A 143 15.76 -0.69 -15.38
C SER A 143 14.94 -1.39 -16.48
N PRO A 144 15.56 -2.22 -17.33
CA PRO A 144 14.86 -3.00 -18.34
C PRO A 144 13.96 -4.09 -17.74
N GLU A 145 14.22 -4.50 -16.50
CA GLU A 145 13.52 -5.58 -15.81
C GLU A 145 12.15 -5.17 -15.28
N THR A 146 11.87 -3.85 -15.14
CA THR A 146 10.57 -3.40 -14.68
C THR A 146 9.56 -3.28 -15.83
N THR A 147 8.33 -3.71 -15.58
CA THR A 147 7.19 -3.49 -16.48
C THR A 147 6.57 -2.10 -16.27
N VAL A 148 7.00 -1.34 -15.27
CA VAL A 148 6.55 0.03 -15.05
C VAL A 148 7.20 0.95 -16.08
N GLY A 149 6.39 1.64 -16.86
CA GLY A 149 6.86 2.63 -17.85
C GLY A 149 7.07 4.01 -17.24
N ARG A 150 6.13 4.45 -16.41
CA ARG A 150 6.20 5.71 -15.66
C ARG A 150 5.28 5.71 -14.46
N VAL A 151 5.62 6.53 -13.47
CA VAL A 151 4.74 6.87 -12.37
C VAL A 151 4.62 8.38 -12.29
N ASP A 152 3.40 8.89 -12.38
CA ASP A 152 3.07 10.30 -12.16
C ASP A 152 2.51 10.46 -10.76
N LEU A 153 3.08 11.33 -9.95
CA LEU A 153 2.59 11.61 -8.60
C LEU A 153 2.44 13.12 -8.39
N TRP A 154 1.44 13.48 -7.60
CA TRP A 154 1.21 14.84 -7.14
C TRP A 154 1.19 14.85 -5.62
N ALA A 155 1.99 15.71 -5.03
CA ALA A 155 2.17 15.82 -3.58
C ALA A 155 1.89 17.23 -3.07
N ASP A 156 1.47 17.31 -1.80
CA ASP A 156 1.34 18.57 -1.09
C ASP A 156 2.72 19.26 -1.01
N PRO A 157 2.87 20.49 -1.53
CA PRO A 157 4.17 21.19 -1.54
C PRO A 157 4.71 21.49 -0.15
N ARG A 158 3.87 21.52 0.91
CA ARG A 158 4.26 21.84 2.27
C ARG A 158 4.80 20.62 3.02
N SER A 159 4.11 19.47 2.88
CA SER A 159 4.40 18.27 3.67
C SER A 159 5.08 17.17 2.85
N GLY A 160 5.07 17.26 1.52
CA GLY A 160 5.51 16.17 0.64
C GLY A 160 4.53 14.99 0.59
N LEU A 161 3.37 15.07 1.26
CA LEU A 161 2.38 14.00 1.30
C LEU A 161 1.86 13.72 -0.12
N PRO A 162 2.02 12.50 -0.68
CA PRO A 162 1.43 12.15 -1.97
C PRO A 162 -0.10 12.17 -1.90
N LEU A 163 -0.72 12.87 -2.84
CA LEU A 163 -2.17 13.06 -2.90
C LEU A 163 -2.80 12.28 -4.05
N ARG A 164 -2.03 12.05 -5.11
CA ARG A 164 -2.42 11.26 -6.28
C ARG A 164 -1.22 10.55 -6.86
N VAL A 165 -1.40 9.30 -7.24
CA VAL A 165 -0.39 8.48 -7.91
C VAL A 165 -1.05 7.78 -9.10
N GLU A 166 -0.41 7.84 -10.26
CA GLU A 166 -0.81 7.17 -11.49
C GLU A 166 0.35 6.30 -11.97
N LEU A 167 0.16 4.99 -12.02
CA LEU A 167 1.14 4.03 -12.50
C LEU A 167 0.76 3.58 -13.90
N THR A 168 1.67 3.74 -14.86
CA THR A 168 1.47 3.33 -16.26
C THR A 168 2.48 2.24 -16.62
N ALA A 169 2.01 1.15 -17.18
CA ALA A 169 2.86 0.08 -17.65
C ALA A 169 3.67 0.51 -18.89
N ARG A 170 4.78 -0.16 -19.14
CA ARG A 170 5.61 0.06 -20.33
C ARG A 170 4.77 -0.26 -21.57
N GLY A 171 4.78 0.65 -22.55
CA GLY A 171 3.98 0.54 -23.77
C GLY A 171 2.49 0.89 -23.62
N ALA A 172 2.00 1.11 -22.40
CA ALA A 172 0.61 1.50 -22.21
C ALA A 172 0.42 3.03 -22.34
N ALA A 173 -0.71 3.42 -22.94
CA ALA A 173 -1.09 4.84 -23.07
C ALA A 173 -1.73 5.38 -21.79
N THR A 174 -2.52 4.56 -21.09
CA THR A 174 -3.29 4.95 -19.90
C THR A 174 -2.76 4.28 -18.63
N PRO A 175 -2.97 4.88 -17.44
CA PRO A 175 -2.59 4.27 -16.18
C PRO A 175 -3.30 2.93 -15.95
N ILE A 176 -2.56 1.94 -15.44
CA ILE A 176 -3.08 0.64 -14.99
C ILE A 176 -3.47 0.67 -13.52
N LEU A 177 -2.98 1.65 -12.76
CA LEU A 177 -3.38 1.91 -11.38
C LEU A 177 -3.40 3.41 -11.14
N THR A 178 -4.50 3.90 -10.58
CA THR A 178 -4.63 5.29 -10.13
C THR A 178 -5.13 5.27 -8.70
N ALA A 179 -4.48 6.00 -7.81
CA ALA A 179 -4.95 6.23 -6.45
C ALA A 179 -4.97 7.72 -6.16
N ALA A 180 -6.06 8.25 -5.61
CA ALA A 180 -6.21 9.66 -5.33
C ALA A 180 -7.09 9.93 -4.11
N PHE A 181 -6.73 10.95 -3.34
CA PHE A 181 -7.64 11.55 -2.38
C PHE A 181 -8.77 12.28 -3.12
N LEU A 182 -10.00 12.03 -2.70
CA LEU A 182 -11.18 12.78 -3.10
C LEU A 182 -11.53 13.84 -2.04
N ASP A 183 -11.26 13.54 -0.77
CA ASP A 183 -11.30 14.48 0.36
C ASP A 183 -10.07 14.28 1.24
N LEU A 184 -9.57 15.36 1.85
CA LEU A 184 -8.37 15.31 2.69
C LEU A 184 -8.42 16.36 3.81
N ARG A 185 -8.21 15.90 5.03
CA ARG A 185 -7.99 16.73 6.21
C ARG A 185 -6.57 16.50 6.72
N ARG A 186 -5.76 17.54 6.73
CA ARG A 186 -4.34 17.49 7.16
C ARG A 186 -4.24 17.71 8.67
N ARG A 187 -4.76 16.76 9.43
CA ARG A 187 -4.72 16.74 10.89
C ARG A 187 -4.59 15.32 11.40
N ALA A 188 -4.15 15.17 12.63
CA ALA A 188 -4.17 13.87 13.30
C ALA A 188 -5.63 13.45 13.57
N PRO A 189 -6.00 12.19 13.29
CA PRO A 189 -7.27 11.64 13.68
C PRO A 189 -7.38 11.53 15.20
N ALA A 190 -8.63 11.52 15.71
CA ALA A 190 -8.86 11.28 17.12
C ALA A 190 -8.34 9.88 17.52
N PRO A 191 -7.67 9.73 18.68
CA PRO A 191 -7.06 8.46 19.09
C PRO A 191 -8.05 7.29 19.14
N ASP A 192 -9.29 7.54 19.49
CA ASP A 192 -10.33 6.50 19.60
C ASP A 192 -10.74 5.94 18.23
N LEU A 193 -10.59 6.70 17.14
CA LEU A 193 -10.82 6.21 15.79
C LEU A 193 -9.77 5.17 15.35
N LEU A 194 -8.63 5.13 16.01
CA LEU A 194 -7.49 4.28 15.66
C LEU A 194 -7.40 3.02 16.50
N ARG A 195 -8.37 2.79 17.39
CA ARG A 195 -8.46 1.59 18.22
C ARG A 195 -9.65 0.75 17.80
N PHE A 196 -9.44 -0.54 17.76
CA PHE A 196 -10.54 -1.47 17.58
C PHE A 196 -11.18 -1.78 18.93
N TYR A 197 -12.50 -1.61 18.99
CA TYR A 197 -13.34 -2.04 20.11
C TYR A 197 -14.33 -3.05 19.56
N PRO A 198 -14.17 -4.36 19.89
CA PRO A 198 -15.08 -5.38 19.38
C PRO A 198 -16.51 -5.13 19.88
N PRO A 199 -17.53 -5.16 19.00
CA PRO A 199 -18.92 -5.25 19.44
C PRO A 199 -19.16 -6.51 20.29
N ASP A 200 -20.17 -6.49 21.18
CA ASP A 200 -20.46 -7.59 22.13
C ASP A 200 -20.73 -8.93 21.42
N ASP A 201 -21.24 -8.90 20.19
CA ASP A 201 -21.58 -10.08 19.38
C ASP A 201 -20.53 -10.36 18.28
N ALA A 202 -19.35 -9.78 18.38
CA ALA A 202 -18.25 -10.02 17.45
C ALA A 202 -17.54 -11.34 17.72
N GLU A 203 -17.32 -12.12 16.66
CA GLU A 203 -16.35 -13.22 16.73
C GLU A 203 -14.94 -12.65 16.64
N VAL A 204 -14.14 -12.83 17.70
CA VAL A 204 -12.75 -12.33 17.74
C VAL A 204 -11.78 -13.50 17.72
N GLN A 205 -10.90 -13.52 16.74
CA GLN A 205 -9.85 -14.52 16.56
C GLN A 205 -8.48 -13.85 16.54
N THR A 206 -7.48 -14.51 17.14
CA THR A 206 -6.08 -14.07 17.04
C THR A 206 -5.27 -15.12 16.29
N ASP A 207 -4.67 -14.70 15.18
CA ASP A 207 -3.84 -15.56 14.34
C ASP A 207 -2.40 -15.07 14.32
N PRO A 208 -1.41 -15.97 14.21
CA PRO A 208 -0.04 -15.57 13.92
C PRO A 208 0.00 -14.93 12.53
N SER A 209 0.90 -13.96 12.35
CA SER A 209 1.07 -13.31 11.05
C SER A 209 1.47 -14.32 9.97
N PRO A 210 0.67 -14.54 8.91
CA PRO A 210 1.02 -15.45 7.85
C PRO A 210 2.21 -14.89 7.05
N ASP A 211 3.32 -15.60 7.08
CA ASP A 211 4.50 -15.25 6.27
C ASP A 211 4.46 -16.03 4.95
N LEU A 212 4.03 -15.36 3.88
CA LEU A 212 3.93 -15.97 2.55
C LEU A 212 5.27 -16.50 2.05
N ALA A 213 6.39 -15.86 2.41
CA ALA A 213 7.69 -16.32 2.00
C ALA A 213 8.01 -17.68 2.64
N ARG A 214 7.64 -17.87 3.92
CA ARG A 214 7.78 -19.15 4.60
C ARG A 214 6.89 -20.24 4.00
N GLU A 215 5.66 -19.90 3.66
CA GLU A 215 4.72 -20.85 3.06
C GLU A 215 5.17 -21.24 1.64
N ILE A 216 5.62 -20.29 0.83
CA ILE A 216 6.18 -20.56 -0.50
C ILE A 216 7.43 -21.45 -0.39
N ASP A 217 8.35 -21.14 0.51
CA ASP A 217 9.57 -21.92 0.71
C ASP A 217 9.26 -23.37 1.16
N ARG A 218 8.26 -23.53 2.02
CA ARG A 218 7.81 -24.84 2.52
C ARG A 218 7.17 -25.72 1.45
N PHE A 219 6.43 -25.13 0.51
CA PHE A 219 5.68 -25.86 -0.52
C PHE A 219 6.29 -25.77 -1.91
N SER A 220 7.39 -25.04 -2.07
CA SER A 220 8.05 -24.90 -3.36
C SER A 220 8.75 -26.21 -3.77
N PRO A 221 8.44 -26.75 -4.95
CA PRO A 221 9.13 -27.94 -5.47
C PRO A 221 10.52 -27.63 -6.06
N PHE A 222 10.95 -26.38 -6.01
CA PHE A 222 12.23 -25.94 -6.58
C PHE A 222 12.99 -25.05 -5.58
N VAL A 223 14.31 -25.07 -5.71
CA VAL A 223 15.20 -24.19 -4.93
C VAL A 223 15.29 -22.85 -5.62
N LEU A 224 15.05 -21.78 -4.86
CA LEU A 224 15.20 -20.42 -5.38
C LEU A 224 16.67 -20.15 -5.76
N PRO A 225 16.93 -19.47 -6.88
CA PRO A 225 18.31 -19.12 -7.27
C PRO A 225 18.94 -18.17 -6.25
N ASP A 226 20.27 -18.18 -6.18
CA ASP A 226 21.01 -17.30 -5.26
C ASP A 226 20.94 -15.83 -5.66
N LEU A 227 20.61 -15.56 -6.93
CA LEU A 227 20.41 -14.21 -7.48
C LEU A 227 19.12 -14.17 -8.29
N LEU A 228 18.25 -13.21 -8.01
CA LEU A 228 17.05 -12.94 -8.79
C LEU A 228 16.97 -11.43 -9.10
N ALA A 229 16.90 -11.07 -10.38
CA ALA A 229 16.86 -9.66 -10.83
C ALA A 229 17.97 -8.80 -10.19
N GLY A 230 19.19 -9.34 -10.10
CA GLY A 230 20.33 -8.66 -9.49
C GLY A 230 20.31 -8.59 -7.96
N GLN A 231 19.28 -9.13 -7.30
CA GLN A 231 19.15 -9.13 -5.84
C GLN A 231 19.60 -10.49 -5.26
N PRO A 232 20.53 -10.49 -4.28
CA PRO A 232 20.96 -11.73 -3.65
C PRO A 232 19.85 -12.32 -2.78
N ARG A 233 19.79 -13.66 -2.77
CA ARG A 233 18.93 -14.40 -1.85
C ARG A 233 19.37 -14.14 -0.42
N ARG A 234 18.45 -13.62 0.41
CA ARG A 234 18.67 -13.48 1.84
C ARG A 234 18.13 -14.71 2.56
N THR A 235 19.02 -15.45 3.22
CA THR A 235 18.64 -16.53 4.13
C THR A 235 18.69 -15.99 5.55
N ARG A 236 17.55 -15.94 6.24
CA ARG A 236 17.55 -15.70 7.68
C ARG A 236 17.97 -16.99 8.40
N VAL A 237 18.95 -16.88 9.28
CA VAL A 237 19.61 -18.00 10.00
C VAL A 237 18.71 -18.70 11.03
N ALA A 238 17.44 -18.46 11.09
CA ALA A 238 16.52 -19.17 11.99
C ALA A 238 15.28 -19.62 11.23
N ARG A 239 15.36 -20.75 10.53
CA ARG A 239 14.20 -21.48 9.95
C ARG A 239 13.13 -20.61 9.27
N ALA A 240 13.52 -19.57 8.60
CA ALA A 240 12.62 -18.62 7.93
C ALA A 240 12.95 -18.55 6.44
N ALA A 241 11.92 -18.28 5.66
CA ALA A 241 11.91 -18.18 4.22
C ALA A 241 13.05 -17.34 3.62
N SER A 242 13.49 -17.73 2.46
CA SER A 242 14.40 -16.95 1.62
C SER A 242 13.62 -15.80 0.97
N THR A 243 14.13 -14.58 1.06
CA THR A 243 13.56 -13.39 0.41
C THR A 243 14.62 -12.66 -0.40
N TYR A 244 14.17 -11.91 -1.43
CA TYR A 244 15.03 -11.03 -2.22
C TYR A 244 14.77 -9.57 -1.82
N GLY A 245 15.80 -8.75 -1.87
CA GLY A 245 15.70 -7.32 -1.59
C GLY A 245 16.84 -6.77 -0.72
N ARG A 246 16.88 -5.45 -0.64
CA ARG A 246 17.86 -4.69 0.16
C ARG A 246 17.50 -4.67 1.62
#